data_8779b0b94a3e3cd53fff128c56940509
#
_entry.id   8779b0b94a3e3cd53fff128c56940509
#
_cell.length_a   1.000
_cell.length_b   1.000
_cell.length_c   1.000
_cell.angle_alpha   90.00
_cell.angle_beta   90.00
_cell.angle_gamma   90.00
#
_symmetry.space_group_name_H-M   'P 1'
#
loop_
_entity.id
_entity.type
_entity.pdbx_description
1 polymer ?
#
loop_
_entity_poly.entity_id
_entity_poly.type
_entity_poly.pdbx_seq_one_letter_code
_entity_poly.pdbx_strand_id
1 'polypeptide(L)'
;MNVIPYDLVTTKMNFWYTALKNNWPGKAEDTRKEVERELEQMEENQDVIVYYNLLLFRHKLQFDYMYSDAGGNLASRFDEFKKIRDQNNLEGMLEYYYQFFAGMYHFRQKELILALNFYRNAEKQLDSFECDELEKAEFYFKASEVYYHMKQTFFSMNYANRAYNIYKNYDTYGERRVQCQFILTGNLIDKMYPEKALVNLHKALDESNNLGADHLIGSSHLNLGICYNQLEELEKSSNHLKEALNLYRNGYLSFLPKTLFNLSYVMAKLRKLGNAEDAYLEGKEIAENNRNLDILVKLEMIKGLYLSFDLDLIRDSFKFFRENGMYADMEDYGVIVAEVLTKREKIYDALEFYRIAYDARRQIQRSGIVNEG
;
A
#
# COMPACT_ATOMS: atom_id res chain seq x y z
N MET A 1 8.27 -40.53 21.91
CA MET A 1 8.51 -39.09 21.67
C MET A 1 7.56 -38.33 22.58
N ASN A 2 7.98 -37.27 23.25
CA ASN A 2 7.06 -36.44 24.02
C ASN A 2 6.20 -35.67 23.05
N VAL A 3 4.88 -35.86 23.13
CA VAL A 3 3.90 -35.11 22.35
C VAL A 3 3.91 -33.66 22.86
N ILE A 4 3.96 -32.70 21.93
CA ILE A 4 3.98 -31.26 22.27
C ILE A 4 2.53 -30.79 22.44
N PRO A 5 2.17 -30.16 23.57
CA PRO A 5 0.84 -29.57 23.74
C PRO A 5 0.54 -28.50 22.69
N TYR A 6 -0.67 -28.51 22.12
CA TYR A 6 -1.07 -27.55 21.06
C TYR A 6 -1.01 -26.09 21.52
N ASP A 7 -1.23 -25.81 22.81
CA ASP A 7 -1.15 -24.45 23.37
C ASP A 7 0.26 -23.82 23.25
N LEU A 8 1.30 -24.63 23.37
CA LEU A 8 2.69 -24.17 23.20
C LEU A 8 2.96 -23.81 21.73
N VAL A 9 2.49 -24.65 20.81
CA VAL A 9 2.62 -24.38 19.37
C VAL A 9 1.83 -23.12 18.99
N THR A 10 0.58 -22.97 19.48
CA THR A 10 -0.25 -21.80 19.25
C THR A 10 0.41 -20.53 19.79
N THR A 11 1.05 -20.60 20.98
CA THR A 11 1.80 -19.45 21.53
C THR A 11 2.91 -19.02 20.58
N LYS A 12 3.69 -19.94 20.01
CA LYS A 12 4.72 -19.61 19.00
C LYS A 12 4.11 -19.06 17.70
N MET A 13 2.98 -19.57 17.27
CA MET A 13 2.27 -19.02 16.11
C MET A 13 1.85 -17.58 16.35
N ASN A 14 1.42 -17.22 17.56
CA ASN A 14 1.12 -15.83 17.93
C ASN A 14 2.38 -14.93 17.90
N PHE A 15 3.55 -15.44 18.31
CA PHE A 15 4.81 -14.73 18.14
C PHE A 15 5.19 -14.56 16.67
N TRP A 16 5.01 -15.60 15.85
CA TRP A 16 5.21 -15.51 14.41
C TRP A 16 4.32 -14.43 13.78
N TYR A 17 3.02 -14.42 14.13
CA TYR A 17 2.09 -13.41 13.64
C TYR A 17 2.49 -12.00 14.12
N THR A 18 2.93 -11.87 15.36
CA THR A 18 3.44 -10.60 15.90
C THR A 18 4.68 -10.12 15.13
N ALA A 19 5.59 -11.03 14.77
CA ALA A 19 6.76 -10.69 13.94
C ALA A 19 6.35 -10.23 12.53
N LEU A 20 5.29 -10.81 11.95
CA LEU A 20 4.71 -10.34 10.68
C LEU A 20 4.10 -8.95 10.81
N LYS A 21 3.34 -8.68 11.89
CA LYS A 21 2.74 -7.36 12.14
C LYS A 21 3.80 -6.26 12.31
N ASN A 22 4.91 -6.58 12.98
CA ASN A 22 6.02 -5.64 13.23
C ASN A 22 7.06 -5.58 12.10
N ASN A 23 6.83 -6.28 10.99
CA ASN A 23 7.74 -6.31 9.85
C ASN A 23 9.17 -6.77 10.21
N TRP A 24 9.28 -7.83 11.03
CA TRP A 24 10.54 -8.48 11.40
C TRP A 24 10.77 -9.77 10.59
N PRO A 25 11.25 -9.68 9.34
CA PRO A 25 11.27 -10.81 8.42
C PRO A 25 12.13 -11.99 8.92
N GLY A 26 13.30 -11.71 9.48
CA GLY A 26 14.17 -12.76 10.03
C GLY A 26 13.49 -13.54 11.15
N LYS A 27 12.92 -12.83 12.15
CA LYS A 27 12.20 -13.47 13.26
C LYS A 27 10.98 -14.23 12.77
N ALA A 28 10.23 -13.67 11.79
CA ALA A 28 9.05 -14.32 11.24
C ALA A 28 9.42 -15.65 10.55
N GLU A 29 10.49 -15.67 9.76
CA GLU A 29 10.95 -16.88 9.08
C GLU A 29 11.52 -17.93 10.06
N ASP A 30 12.30 -17.52 11.04
CA ASP A 30 12.86 -18.41 12.05
C ASP A 30 11.76 -19.07 12.88
N THR A 31 10.79 -18.26 13.37
CA THR A 31 9.65 -18.78 14.14
C THR A 31 8.76 -19.70 13.30
N ARG A 32 8.53 -19.37 12.02
CA ARG A 32 7.79 -20.24 11.09
C ARG A 32 8.42 -21.63 11.00
N LYS A 33 9.77 -21.70 10.82
CA LYS A 33 10.49 -22.98 10.75
C LYS A 33 10.44 -23.76 12.04
N GLU A 34 10.42 -23.09 13.19
CA GLU A 34 10.26 -23.74 14.50
C GLU A 34 8.85 -24.33 14.62
N VAL A 35 7.82 -23.57 14.31
CA VAL A 35 6.42 -24.01 14.33
C VAL A 35 6.22 -25.22 13.41
N GLU A 36 6.77 -25.19 12.19
CA GLU A 36 6.64 -26.28 11.21
C GLU A 36 7.21 -27.61 11.75
N ARG A 37 8.37 -27.56 12.43
CA ARG A 37 8.96 -28.77 13.08
C ARG A 37 8.17 -29.26 14.27
N GLU A 38 7.57 -28.36 15.05
CA GLU A 38 6.80 -28.73 16.24
C GLU A 38 5.40 -29.28 15.90
N LEU A 39 4.80 -28.84 14.80
CA LEU A 39 3.53 -29.38 14.31
C LEU A 39 3.60 -30.89 14.03
N GLU A 40 4.74 -31.41 13.57
CA GLU A 40 4.93 -32.86 13.35
C GLU A 40 4.86 -33.69 14.63
N GLN A 41 5.08 -33.07 15.79
CA GLN A 41 5.10 -33.73 17.10
C GLN A 41 3.98 -33.25 18.03
N MET A 42 3.12 -32.35 17.52
CA MET A 42 2.02 -31.75 18.27
C MET A 42 0.88 -32.77 18.50
N GLU A 43 0.22 -32.65 19.64
CA GLU A 43 -1.07 -33.35 19.84
C GLU A 43 -2.09 -32.90 18.79
N GLU A 44 -2.94 -33.84 18.36
CA GLU A 44 -3.88 -33.56 17.26
C GLU A 44 -4.89 -32.48 17.64
N ASN A 45 -4.86 -31.38 16.86
CA ASN A 45 -5.81 -30.28 17.00
C ASN A 45 -6.05 -29.62 15.64
N GLN A 46 -7.26 -29.81 15.08
CA GLN A 46 -7.62 -29.34 13.74
C GLN A 46 -7.57 -27.80 13.63
N ASP A 47 -8.03 -27.08 14.66
CA ASP A 47 -8.08 -25.60 14.63
C ASP A 47 -6.67 -25.01 14.57
N VAL A 48 -5.70 -25.62 15.25
CA VAL A 48 -4.30 -25.20 15.20
C VAL A 48 -3.69 -25.43 13.82
N ILE A 49 -4.03 -26.57 13.17
CA ILE A 49 -3.59 -26.84 11.79
C ILE A 49 -4.19 -25.81 10.82
N VAL A 50 -5.46 -25.48 10.97
CA VAL A 50 -6.14 -24.44 10.19
C VAL A 50 -5.46 -23.08 10.41
N TYR A 51 -5.22 -22.70 11.66
CA TYR A 51 -4.54 -21.43 11.99
C TYR A 51 -3.14 -21.37 11.39
N TYR A 52 -2.37 -22.46 11.45
CA TYR A 52 -1.07 -22.55 10.79
C TYR A 52 -1.15 -22.23 9.29
N ASN A 53 -2.10 -22.86 8.59
CA ASN A 53 -2.27 -22.67 7.14
C ASN A 53 -2.67 -21.22 6.79
N LEU A 54 -3.53 -20.59 7.60
CA LEU A 54 -3.89 -19.19 7.45
C LEU A 54 -2.68 -18.27 7.64
N LEU A 55 -1.89 -18.49 8.70
CA LEU A 55 -0.66 -17.73 8.94
C LEU A 55 0.41 -17.96 7.88
N LEU A 56 0.53 -19.17 7.38
CA LEU A 56 1.46 -19.48 6.28
C LEU A 56 1.12 -18.69 5.02
N PHE A 57 -0.17 -18.58 4.69
CA PHE A 57 -0.61 -17.72 3.59
C PHE A 57 -0.29 -16.24 3.86
N ARG A 58 -0.59 -15.72 5.07
CA ARG A 58 -0.27 -14.35 5.48
C ARG A 58 1.23 -14.04 5.40
N HIS A 59 2.07 -15.00 5.82
CA HIS A 59 3.52 -14.92 5.72
C HIS A 59 3.97 -14.80 4.27
N LYS A 60 3.50 -15.71 3.40
CA LYS A 60 3.83 -15.72 1.97
C LYS A 60 3.40 -14.42 1.28
N LEU A 61 2.22 -13.89 1.63
CA LEU A 61 1.72 -12.62 1.11
C LEU A 61 2.63 -11.44 1.46
N GLN A 62 3.20 -11.40 2.67
CA GLN A 62 4.14 -10.35 3.08
C GLN A 62 5.50 -10.49 2.41
N PHE A 63 6.03 -11.70 2.32
CA PHE A 63 7.34 -11.94 1.71
C PHE A 63 7.32 -11.70 0.19
N ASP A 64 6.23 -12.01 -0.49
CA ASP A 64 6.03 -11.64 -1.90
C ASP A 64 6.03 -10.12 -2.09
N TYR A 65 5.52 -9.36 -1.12
CA TYR A 65 5.57 -7.90 -1.14
C TYR A 65 6.99 -7.34 -0.97
N MET A 66 7.75 -7.92 -0.06
CA MET A 66 9.10 -7.42 0.30
C MET A 66 10.17 -7.87 -0.70
N TYR A 67 10.04 -9.09 -1.20
CA TYR A 67 11.03 -9.75 -2.05
C TYR A 67 10.32 -10.29 -3.30
N SER A 68 10.22 -9.47 -4.34
CA SER A 68 9.52 -9.79 -5.60
C SER A 68 10.01 -11.04 -6.34
N ASP A 69 11.12 -11.64 -5.89
CA ASP A 69 11.72 -12.88 -6.43
C ASP A 69 11.32 -14.16 -5.69
N ALA A 70 10.43 -14.11 -4.72
CA ALA A 70 10.04 -15.31 -3.95
C ALA A 70 9.26 -16.37 -4.75
N GLY A 71 9.42 -16.40 -6.08
CA GLY A 71 9.21 -17.55 -7.00
C GLY A 71 7.88 -18.30 -6.90
N GLY A 72 6.84 -17.71 -6.36
CA GLY A 72 5.58 -18.36 -6.15
C GLY A 72 4.43 -17.61 -6.81
N ASN A 73 3.68 -18.30 -7.66
CA ASN A 73 2.40 -17.81 -8.17
C ASN A 73 1.45 -17.54 -7.00
N LEU A 74 1.36 -16.27 -6.57
CA LEU A 74 0.50 -15.86 -5.44
C LEU A 74 -0.98 -16.25 -5.68
N ALA A 75 -1.41 -16.26 -6.94
CA ALA A 75 -2.76 -16.70 -7.31
C ALA A 75 -2.99 -18.19 -7.01
N SER A 76 -2.03 -19.06 -7.36
CA SER A 76 -2.12 -20.51 -7.02
C SER A 76 -2.15 -20.72 -5.51
N ARG A 77 -1.39 -19.93 -4.75
CA ARG A 77 -1.41 -20.00 -3.26
C ARG A 77 -2.73 -19.50 -2.69
N PHE A 78 -3.36 -18.53 -3.34
CA PHE A 78 -4.69 -18.10 -2.96
C PHE A 78 -5.77 -19.16 -3.25
N ASP A 79 -5.63 -19.93 -4.34
CA ASP A 79 -6.51 -21.05 -4.61
C ASP A 79 -6.38 -22.18 -3.56
N GLU A 80 -5.15 -22.42 -3.06
CA GLU A 80 -4.94 -23.33 -1.92
C GLU A 80 -5.56 -22.77 -0.63
N PHE A 81 -5.41 -21.48 -0.39
CA PHE A 81 -5.98 -20.78 0.77
C PHE A 81 -7.52 -20.85 0.77
N LYS A 82 -8.19 -20.72 -0.37
CA LYS A 82 -9.65 -20.88 -0.48
C LYS A 82 -10.11 -22.26 -0.05
N LYS A 83 -9.35 -23.32 -0.36
CA LYS A 83 -9.71 -24.70 0.05
C LYS A 83 -9.75 -24.88 1.55
N ILE A 84 -9.02 -24.07 2.34
CA ILE A 84 -9.07 -24.13 3.81
C ILE A 84 -10.51 -23.91 4.29
N ARG A 85 -11.20 -22.90 3.73
CA ARG A 85 -12.59 -22.61 4.07
C ARG A 85 -13.55 -23.68 3.56
N ASP A 86 -13.35 -24.19 2.34
CA ASP A 86 -14.20 -25.19 1.72
C ASP A 86 -14.14 -26.53 2.48
N GLN A 87 -13.01 -26.82 3.13
CA GLN A 87 -12.76 -28.08 3.85
C GLN A 87 -13.05 -27.99 5.36
N ASN A 88 -13.21 -26.79 5.92
CA ASN A 88 -13.38 -26.57 7.34
C ASN A 88 -14.54 -25.60 7.60
N ASN A 89 -15.31 -25.84 8.66
CA ASN A 89 -16.27 -24.86 9.16
C ASN A 89 -15.52 -23.83 10.02
N LEU A 90 -15.19 -22.68 9.43
CA LEU A 90 -14.43 -21.64 10.13
C LEU A 90 -15.37 -20.79 10.98
N GLU A 91 -15.03 -20.60 12.26
CA GLU A 91 -15.79 -19.81 13.21
C GLU A 91 -14.86 -18.86 14.02
N GLY A 92 -15.42 -17.80 14.58
CA GLY A 92 -14.69 -16.88 15.46
C GLY A 92 -13.41 -16.30 14.84
N MET A 93 -12.29 -16.43 15.54
CA MET A 93 -10.99 -15.88 15.09
C MET A 93 -10.48 -16.51 13.79
N LEU A 94 -10.78 -17.79 13.51
CA LEU A 94 -10.32 -18.44 12.27
C LEU A 94 -11.06 -17.87 11.05
N GLU A 95 -12.38 -17.65 11.15
CA GLU A 95 -13.14 -16.99 10.08
C GLU A 95 -12.70 -15.53 9.92
N TYR A 96 -12.44 -14.79 11.02
CA TYR A 96 -11.87 -13.45 10.96
C TYR A 96 -10.55 -13.43 10.18
N TYR A 97 -9.57 -14.28 10.52
CA TYR A 97 -8.29 -14.33 9.82
C TYR A 97 -8.43 -14.71 8.35
N TYR A 98 -9.34 -15.64 8.04
CA TYR A 98 -9.62 -15.98 6.65
C TYR A 98 -10.08 -14.75 5.86
N GLN A 99 -11.10 -14.06 6.36
CA GLN A 99 -11.64 -12.86 5.70
C GLN A 99 -10.59 -11.75 5.62
N PHE A 100 -9.85 -11.53 6.70
CA PHE A 100 -8.85 -10.48 6.78
C PHE A 100 -7.68 -10.70 5.81
N PHE A 101 -7.15 -11.92 5.74
CA PHE A 101 -6.04 -12.24 4.84
C PHE A 101 -6.47 -12.33 3.37
N ALA A 102 -7.70 -12.77 3.09
CA ALA A 102 -8.29 -12.68 1.75
C ALA A 102 -8.41 -11.21 1.31
N GLY A 103 -8.88 -10.33 2.21
CA GLY A 103 -8.91 -8.89 1.95
C GLY A 103 -7.55 -8.30 1.62
N MET A 104 -6.50 -8.69 2.37
CA MET A 104 -5.13 -8.27 2.09
C MET A 104 -4.62 -8.76 0.72
N TYR A 105 -4.98 -9.99 0.32
CA TYR A 105 -4.66 -10.51 -1.00
C TYR A 105 -5.30 -9.68 -2.10
N HIS A 106 -6.62 -9.45 -2.04
CA HIS A 106 -7.33 -8.64 -3.05
C HIS A 106 -6.83 -7.19 -3.09
N PHE A 107 -6.47 -6.61 -1.94
CA PHE A 107 -5.81 -5.30 -1.91
C PHE A 107 -4.48 -5.32 -2.68
N ARG A 108 -3.68 -6.36 -2.49
CA ARG A 108 -2.42 -6.56 -3.22
C ARG A 108 -2.64 -6.67 -4.73
N GLN A 109 -3.74 -7.33 -5.15
CA GLN A 109 -4.14 -7.45 -6.57
C GLN A 109 -4.79 -6.17 -7.11
N LYS A 110 -4.90 -5.10 -6.30
CA LYS A 110 -5.59 -3.84 -6.67
C LYS A 110 -7.12 -3.99 -6.86
N GLU A 111 -7.69 -5.09 -6.43
CA GLU A 111 -9.12 -5.37 -6.45
C GLU A 111 -9.80 -4.75 -5.24
N LEU A 112 -9.80 -3.40 -5.16
CA LEU A 112 -10.15 -2.64 -3.94
C LEU A 112 -11.56 -2.93 -3.43
N ILE A 113 -12.54 -3.11 -4.33
CA ILE A 113 -13.93 -3.42 -3.95
C ILE A 113 -14.01 -4.81 -3.30
N LEU A 114 -13.34 -5.80 -3.87
CA LEU A 114 -13.29 -7.15 -3.28
C LEU A 114 -12.56 -7.12 -1.94
N ALA A 115 -11.43 -6.42 -1.85
CA ALA A 115 -10.71 -6.25 -0.58
C ALA A 115 -11.61 -5.65 0.50
N LEU A 116 -12.39 -4.62 0.16
CA LEU A 116 -13.31 -3.97 1.09
C LEU A 116 -14.44 -4.91 1.55
N ASN A 117 -15.00 -5.73 0.65
CA ASN A 117 -16.03 -6.70 1.00
C ASN A 117 -15.51 -7.75 2.01
N PHE A 118 -14.30 -8.26 1.78
CA PHE A 118 -13.64 -9.16 2.72
C PHE A 118 -13.36 -8.48 4.06
N TYR A 119 -12.88 -7.24 4.06
CA TYR A 119 -12.64 -6.49 5.31
C TYR A 119 -13.93 -6.21 6.09
N ARG A 120 -15.03 -5.91 5.43
CA ARG A 120 -16.34 -5.77 6.10
C ARG A 120 -16.80 -7.05 6.77
N ASN A 121 -16.58 -8.19 6.12
CA ASN A 121 -16.87 -9.48 6.74
C ASN A 121 -15.93 -9.74 7.92
N ALA A 122 -14.64 -9.43 7.80
CA ALA A 122 -13.70 -9.53 8.90
C ALA A 122 -14.09 -8.61 10.09
N GLU A 123 -14.53 -7.37 9.82
CA GLU A 123 -14.97 -6.43 10.86
C GLU A 123 -16.18 -6.95 11.64
N LYS A 124 -17.18 -7.52 10.94
CA LYS A 124 -18.35 -8.15 11.58
C LYS A 124 -17.94 -9.29 12.53
N GLN A 125 -16.95 -10.09 12.13
CA GLN A 125 -16.42 -11.15 13.00
C GLN A 125 -15.69 -10.54 14.20
N LEU A 126 -14.82 -9.53 13.97
CA LEU A 126 -14.03 -8.87 14.99
C LEU A 126 -14.89 -8.20 16.08
N ASP A 127 -16.07 -7.69 15.70
CA ASP A 127 -17.03 -7.06 16.61
C ASP A 127 -17.87 -8.10 17.39
N SER A 128 -17.89 -9.37 16.98
CA SER A 128 -18.71 -10.43 17.60
C SER A 128 -18.04 -11.09 18.81
N PHE A 129 -16.77 -10.84 19.05
CA PHE A 129 -16.03 -11.42 20.19
C PHE A 129 -15.05 -10.42 20.80
N GLU A 130 -14.67 -10.68 22.06
CA GLU A 130 -13.63 -9.89 22.72
C GLU A 130 -12.26 -10.26 22.13
N CYS A 131 -11.56 -9.28 21.58
CA CYS A 131 -10.27 -9.49 20.95
C CYS A 131 -9.24 -8.44 21.40
N ASP A 132 -7.95 -8.79 21.24
CA ASP A 132 -6.82 -7.92 21.55
C ASP A 132 -6.89 -6.60 20.78
N GLU A 133 -6.62 -5.48 21.48
CA GLU A 133 -6.60 -4.14 20.89
C GLU A 133 -5.59 -4.02 19.73
N LEU A 134 -4.44 -4.71 19.82
CA LEU A 134 -3.44 -4.72 18.75
C LEU A 134 -3.92 -5.43 17.50
N GLU A 135 -4.82 -6.42 17.62
CA GLU A 135 -5.46 -7.05 16.47
C GLU A 135 -6.45 -6.07 15.81
N LYS A 136 -7.26 -5.37 16.61
CA LYS A 136 -8.15 -4.30 16.12
C LYS A 136 -7.34 -3.20 15.42
N ALA A 137 -6.19 -2.83 15.98
CA ALA A 137 -5.33 -1.81 15.38
C ALA A 137 -4.77 -2.23 14.02
N GLU A 138 -4.33 -3.49 13.87
CA GLU A 138 -3.84 -4.01 12.58
C GLU A 138 -4.97 -4.04 11.54
N PHE A 139 -6.17 -4.47 11.94
CA PHE A 139 -7.35 -4.43 11.08
C PHE A 139 -7.67 -2.99 10.63
N TYR A 140 -7.74 -2.03 11.58
CA TYR A 140 -8.04 -0.63 11.26
C TYR A 140 -6.99 -0.02 10.34
N PHE A 141 -5.71 -0.31 10.59
CA PHE A 141 -4.62 0.13 9.73
C PHE A 141 -4.82 -0.39 8.30
N LYS A 142 -5.06 -1.69 8.11
CA LYS A 142 -5.27 -2.29 6.80
C LYS A 142 -6.54 -1.82 6.09
N ALA A 143 -7.63 -1.62 6.82
CA ALA A 143 -8.84 -1.03 6.26
C ALA A 143 -8.60 0.42 5.80
N SER A 144 -7.84 1.21 6.57
CA SER A 144 -7.52 2.59 6.21
C SER A 144 -6.74 2.71 4.89
N GLU A 145 -5.85 1.74 4.59
CA GLU A 145 -5.11 1.67 3.32
C GLU A 145 -6.06 1.51 2.14
N VAL A 146 -7.04 0.60 2.22
CA VAL A 146 -8.01 0.38 1.14
C VAL A 146 -8.84 1.64 0.89
N TYR A 147 -9.39 2.23 1.95
CA TYR A 147 -10.19 3.46 1.83
C TYR A 147 -9.36 4.63 1.30
N TYR A 148 -8.06 4.71 1.63
CA TYR A 148 -7.14 5.70 1.07
C TYR A 148 -7.03 5.56 -0.46
N HIS A 149 -6.75 4.36 -0.94
CA HIS A 149 -6.65 4.08 -2.38
C HIS A 149 -7.96 4.27 -3.14
N MET A 150 -9.10 4.11 -2.47
CA MET A 150 -10.42 4.41 -3.02
C MET A 150 -10.80 5.90 -2.93
N LYS A 151 -9.93 6.78 -2.41
CA LYS A 151 -10.22 8.20 -2.11
C LYS A 151 -11.43 8.40 -1.20
N GLN A 152 -11.77 7.41 -0.39
CA GLN A 152 -12.79 7.51 0.65
C GLN A 152 -12.19 8.12 1.92
N THR A 153 -11.83 9.39 1.83
CA THR A 153 -10.99 10.10 2.81
C THR A 153 -11.57 10.08 4.23
N PHE A 154 -12.90 10.19 4.38
CA PHE A 154 -13.54 10.15 5.70
C PHE A 154 -13.28 8.82 6.42
N PHE A 155 -13.55 7.71 5.75
CA PHE A 155 -13.32 6.37 6.30
C PHE A 155 -11.83 6.09 6.51
N SER A 156 -10.99 6.42 5.51
CA SER A 156 -9.54 6.26 5.61
C SER A 156 -8.97 6.96 6.86
N MET A 157 -9.30 8.24 7.07
CA MET A 157 -8.83 8.99 8.24
C MET A 157 -9.40 8.44 9.55
N ASN A 158 -10.67 8.02 9.58
CA ASN A 158 -11.27 7.44 10.78
C ASN A 158 -10.53 6.17 11.21
N TYR A 159 -10.37 5.22 10.29
CA TYR A 159 -9.67 3.96 10.57
C TYR A 159 -8.20 4.17 10.91
N ALA A 160 -7.48 5.05 10.18
CA ALA A 160 -6.08 5.36 10.47
C ALA A 160 -5.91 6.00 11.87
N ASN A 161 -6.82 6.90 12.28
CA ASN A 161 -6.79 7.47 13.62
C ASN A 161 -7.09 6.44 14.70
N ARG A 162 -8.05 5.53 14.50
CA ARG A 162 -8.33 4.43 15.44
C ARG A 162 -7.08 3.56 15.63
N ALA A 163 -6.43 3.15 14.55
CA ALA A 163 -5.19 2.39 14.60
C ALA A 163 -4.07 3.15 15.32
N TYR A 164 -3.82 4.40 14.93
CA TYR A 164 -2.78 5.24 15.54
C TYR A 164 -3.00 5.42 17.05
N ASN A 165 -4.25 5.66 17.47
CA ASN A 165 -4.59 5.85 18.89
C ASN A 165 -4.35 4.61 19.75
N ILE A 166 -4.42 3.42 19.18
CA ILE A 166 -4.02 2.19 19.88
C ILE A 166 -2.50 2.07 19.88
N TYR A 167 -1.86 2.12 18.68
CA TYR A 167 -0.42 1.91 18.55
C TYR A 167 0.44 2.88 19.35
N LYS A 168 -0.04 4.12 19.62
CA LYS A 168 0.71 5.09 20.42
C LYS A 168 0.96 4.65 21.87
N ASN A 169 0.20 3.68 22.36
CA ASN A 169 0.33 3.13 23.72
C ASN A 169 1.34 1.97 23.80
N TYR A 170 1.93 1.57 22.66
CA TYR A 170 2.81 0.40 22.55
C TYR A 170 4.12 0.77 21.85
N ASP A 171 5.22 0.82 22.61
CA ASP A 171 6.54 1.25 22.10
C ASP A 171 7.04 0.35 20.95
N THR A 172 6.73 -0.94 20.99
CA THR A 172 7.14 -1.92 19.98
C THR A 172 6.47 -1.72 18.60
N TYR A 173 5.43 -0.88 18.51
CA TYR A 173 4.68 -0.62 17.27
C TYR A 173 5.01 0.76 16.65
N GLY A 174 6.23 1.26 16.83
CA GLY A 174 6.70 2.53 16.26
C GLY A 174 6.54 2.60 14.75
N GLU A 175 6.91 1.53 14.04
CA GLU A 175 6.74 1.47 12.58
C GLU A 175 5.28 1.64 12.15
N ARG A 176 4.34 0.99 12.85
CA ARG A 176 2.90 1.13 12.58
C ARG A 176 2.38 2.55 12.84
N ARG A 177 2.88 3.22 13.87
CA ARG A 177 2.54 4.63 14.14
C ARG A 177 2.94 5.52 12.96
N VAL A 178 4.17 5.38 12.48
CA VAL A 178 4.67 6.14 11.32
C VAL A 178 3.85 5.83 10.07
N GLN A 179 3.53 4.56 9.81
CA GLN A 179 2.71 4.17 8.66
C GLN A 179 1.28 4.75 8.73
N CYS A 180 0.66 4.79 9.92
CA CYS A 180 -0.62 5.47 10.11
C CYS A 180 -0.50 6.98 9.81
N GLN A 181 0.59 7.63 10.23
CA GLN A 181 0.85 9.05 9.92
C GLN A 181 0.97 9.27 8.41
N PHE A 182 1.58 8.35 7.64
CA PHE A 182 1.63 8.47 6.18
C PHE A 182 0.23 8.43 5.55
N ILE A 183 -0.67 7.57 6.02
CA ILE A 183 -2.05 7.53 5.52
C ILE A 183 -2.78 8.84 5.86
N LEU A 184 -2.66 9.30 7.11
CA LEU A 184 -3.29 10.55 7.55
C LEU A 184 -2.79 11.76 6.76
N THR A 185 -1.49 11.84 6.52
CA THR A 185 -0.87 12.94 5.76
C THR A 185 -1.19 12.86 4.27
N GLY A 186 -1.22 11.67 3.68
CA GLY A 186 -1.69 11.47 2.31
C GLY A 186 -3.11 11.98 2.11
N ASN A 187 -4.03 11.64 3.03
CA ASN A 187 -5.40 12.16 3.00
C ASN A 187 -5.47 13.69 3.15
N LEU A 188 -4.56 14.32 3.91
CA LEU A 188 -4.50 15.79 4.00
C LEU A 188 -4.02 16.40 2.69
N ILE A 189 -3.05 15.80 2.01
CA ILE A 189 -2.59 16.24 0.70
C ILE A 189 -3.72 16.14 -0.32
N ASP A 190 -4.44 15.02 -0.38
CA ASP A 190 -5.58 14.80 -1.28
C ASP A 190 -6.73 15.79 -1.01
N LYS A 191 -6.88 16.25 0.23
CA LYS A 191 -7.83 17.30 0.61
C LYS A 191 -7.32 18.73 0.37
N MET A 192 -6.19 18.91 -0.27
CA MET A 192 -5.58 20.21 -0.53
C MET A 192 -5.17 20.98 0.75
N TYR A 193 -4.70 20.25 1.78
CA TYR A 193 -4.11 20.81 3.00
C TYR A 193 -2.64 20.40 3.17
N PRO A 194 -1.76 20.63 2.16
CA PRO A 194 -0.38 20.17 2.19
C PRO A 194 0.44 20.81 3.34
N GLU A 195 0.11 22.05 3.77
CA GLU A 195 0.80 22.71 4.89
C GLU A 195 0.61 21.95 6.22
N LYS A 196 -0.61 21.41 6.43
CA LYS A 196 -0.90 20.57 7.61
C LYS A 196 -0.21 19.21 7.51
N ALA A 197 -0.18 18.63 6.30
CA ALA A 197 0.52 17.39 6.05
C ALA A 197 2.02 17.52 6.30
N LEU A 198 2.64 18.63 5.87
CA LEU A 198 4.06 18.90 6.01
C LEU A 198 4.53 18.82 7.47
N VAL A 199 3.81 19.45 8.38
CA VAL A 199 4.13 19.42 9.84
C VAL A 199 4.15 17.98 10.36
N ASN A 200 3.16 17.17 9.98
CA ASN A 200 3.07 15.78 10.44
C ASN A 200 4.10 14.88 9.75
N LEU A 201 4.47 15.15 8.49
CA LEU A 201 5.51 14.41 7.77
C LEU A 201 6.90 14.62 8.37
N HIS A 202 7.22 15.84 8.83
CA HIS A 202 8.46 16.07 9.57
C HIS A 202 8.51 15.28 10.89
N LYS A 203 7.40 15.22 11.64
CA LYS A 203 7.31 14.37 12.84
C LYS A 203 7.48 12.89 12.51
N ALA A 204 6.89 12.43 11.40
CA ALA A 204 7.05 11.07 10.94
C ALA A 204 8.50 10.74 10.56
N LEU A 205 9.22 11.70 9.94
CA LEU A 205 10.65 11.58 9.65
C LEU A 205 11.49 11.49 10.94
N ASP A 206 11.22 12.36 11.91
CA ASP A 206 11.92 12.35 13.20
C ASP A 206 11.69 11.01 13.93
N GLU A 207 10.45 10.50 13.95
CA GLU A 207 10.13 9.20 14.56
C GLU A 207 10.82 8.05 13.79
N SER A 208 10.85 8.09 12.46
CA SER A 208 11.53 7.09 11.63
C SER A 208 13.04 7.06 11.90
N ASN A 209 13.68 8.22 12.06
CA ASN A 209 15.09 8.34 12.45
C ASN A 209 15.36 7.75 13.83
N ASN A 210 14.48 8.03 14.82
CA ASN A 210 14.62 7.46 16.16
C ASN A 210 14.47 5.94 16.19
N LEU A 211 13.67 5.36 15.27
CA LEU A 211 13.52 3.92 15.10
C LEU A 211 14.71 3.28 14.37
N GLY A 212 15.54 4.07 13.67
CA GLY A 212 16.61 3.56 12.82
C GLY A 212 16.10 2.71 11.65
N ALA A 213 14.88 2.99 11.15
CA ALA A 213 14.21 2.19 10.14
C ALA A 213 14.37 2.82 8.75
N ASP A 214 15.42 2.46 8.01
CA ASP A 214 15.78 3.07 6.72
C ASP A 214 14.64 3.12 5.71
N HIS A 215 13.81 2.06 5.64
CA HIS A 215 12.65 2.03 4.74
C HIS A 215 11.57 3.06 5.11
N LEU A 216 11.39 3.38 6.40
CA LEU A 216 10.48 4.43 6.86
C LEU A 216 11.09 5.82 6.69
N ILE A 217 12.40 5.96 6.90
CA ILE A 217 13.12 7.22 6.63
C ILE A 217 12.98 7.54 5.13
N GLY A 218 13.23 6.56 4.24
CA GLY A 218 13.02 6.71 2.81
C GLY A 218 11.57 7.06 2.44
N SER A 219 10.58 6.41 3.09
CA SER A 219 9.17 6.70 2.87
C SER A 219 8.76 8.08 3.39
N SER A 220 9.34 8.55 4.50
CA SER A 220 9.15 9.91 4.99
C SER A 220 9.68 10.94 4.00
N HIS A 221 10.88 10.72 3.47
CA HIS A 221 11.44 11.57 2.42
C HIS A 221 10.62 11.56 1.13
N LEU A 222 10.15 10.38 0.68
CA LEU A 222 9.26 10.28 -0.48
C LEU A 222 7.97 11.09 -0.29
N ASN A 223 7.31 10.94 0.86
CA ASN A 223 6.06 11.66 1.15
C ASN A 223 6.30 13.17 1.33
N LEU A 224 7.42 13.59 1.93
CA LEU A 224 7.84 15.00 1.96
C LEU A 224 8.07 15.55 0.55
N GLY A 225 8.72 14.78 -0.33
CA GLY A 225 8.91 15.14 -1.72
C GLY A 225 7.58 15.36 -2.45
N ILE A 226 6.62 14.47 -2.28
CA ILE A 226 5.26 14.61 -2.85
C ILE A 226 4.56 15.86 -2.28
N CYS A 227 4.65 16.07 -0.96
CA CYS A 227 4.03 17.22 -0.29
C CYS A 227 4.62 18.56 -0.78
N TYR A 228 5.95 18.67 -0.87
CA TYR A 228 6.62 19.87 -1.41
C TYR A 228 6.30 20.10 -2.89
N ASN A 229 6.13 19.03 -3.70
CA ASN A 229 5.67 19.19 -5.09
C ASN A 229 4.25 19.79 -5.15
N GLN A 230 3.35 19.41 -4.23
CA GLN A 230 2.01 20.00 -4.14
C GLN A 230 2.04 21.47 -3.71
N LEU A 231 3.02 21.86 -2.91
CA LEU A 231 3.27 23.25 -2.51
C LEU A 231 4.04 24.07 -3.56
N GLU A 232 4.34 23.50 -4.72
CA GLU A 232 5.18 24.09 -5.76
C GLU A 232 6.61 24.44 -5.29
N GLU A 233 7.07 23.91 -4.17
CA GLU A 233 8.44 24.03 -3.67
C GLU A 233 9.35 22.96 -4.30
N LEU A 234 9.51 23.02 -5.60
CA LEU A 234 10.07 21.96 -6.45
C LEU A 234 11.52 21.57 -6.11
N GLU A 235 12.35 22.52 -5.70
CA GLU A 235 13.75 22.21 -5.32
C GLU A 235 13.81 21.42 -4.00
N LYS A 236 12.97 21.77 -3.01
CA LYS A 236 12.86 20.98 -1.77
C LYS A 236 12.30 19.59 -2.07
N SER A 237 11.27 19.51 -2.92
CA SER A 237 10.72 18.24 -3.39
C SER A 237 11.80 17.34 -3.99
N SER A 238 12.58 17.88 -4.95
CA SER A 238 13.68 17.17 -5.59
C SER A 238 14.73 16.66 -4.60
N ASN A 239 15.10 17.47 -3.60
CA ASN A 239 16.09 17.08 -2.60
C ASN A 239 15.58 15.88 -1.76
N HIS A 240 14.35 15.96 -1.25
CA HIS A 240 13.76 14.86 -0.50
C HIS A 240 13.60 13.57 -1.33
N LEU A 241 13.20 13.68 -2.61
CA LEU A 241 13.11 12.51 -3.50
C LEU A 241 14.47 11.85 -3.75
N LYS A 242 15.55 12.62 -3.83
CA LYS A 242 16.92 12.10 -3.95
C LYS A 242 17.38 11.39 -2.69
N GLU A 243 17.07 11.93 -1.50
CA GLU A 243 17.36 11.25 -0.23
C GLU A 243 16.61 9.90 -0.15
N ALA A 244 15.33 9.86 -0.54
CA ALA A 244 14.57 8.62 -0.62
C ALA A 244 15.24 7.60 -1.58
N LEU A 245 15.68 8.03 -2.77
CA LEU A 245 16.39 7.18 -3.74
C LEU A 245 17.68 6.60 -3.16
N ASN A 246 18.50 7.43 -2.50
CA ASN A 246 19.75 6.98 -1.91
C ASN A 246 19.53 5.87 -0.90
N LEU A 247 18.51 5.99 -0.03
CA LEU A 247 18.17 4.97 0.95
C LEU A 247 17.64 3.69 0.29
N TYR A 248 16.76 3.82 -0.72
CA TYR A 248 16.13 2.66 -1.35
C TYR A 248 17.08 1.82 -2.22
N ARG A 249 18.09 2.45 -2.83
CA ARG A 249 19.14 1.71 -3.57
C ARG A 249 19.94 0.76 -2.70
N ASN A 250 19.96 0.96 -1.38
CA ASN A 250 20.66 0.12 -0.41
C ASN A 250 19.86 -1.10 0.08
N GLY A 251 18.85 -1.56 -0.66
CA GLY A 251 18.14 -2.82 -0.35
C GLY A 251 16.62 -2.78 -0.39
N TYR A 252 16.02 -1.62 -0.78
CA TYR A 252 14.56 -1.47 -0.83
C TYR A 252 14.07 -1.20 -2.25
N LEU A 253 14.47 -2.05 -3.20
CA LEU A 253 14.31 -1.85 -4.64
C LEU A 253 12.84 -1.73 -5.08
N SER A 254 11.90 -2.31 -4.35
CA SER A 254 10.46 -2.22 -4.63
C SER A 254 9.89 -0.79 -4.55
N PHE A 255 10.55 0.12 -3.82
CA PHE A 255 10.13 1.52 -3.69
C PHE A 255 10.72 2.45 -4.78
N LEU A 256 11.76 1.99 -5.49
CA LEU A 256 12.46 2.80 -6.51
C LEU A 256 11.53 3.28 -7.63
N PRO A 257 10.67 2.44 -8.27
CA PRO A 257 9.88 2.90 -9.41
C PRO A 257 8.98 4.09 -9.07
N LYS A 258 8.32 4.05 -7.91
CA LYS A 258 7.46 5.15 -7.46
C LYS A 258 8.26 6.43 -7.18
N THR A 259 9.45 6.29 -6.60
CA THR A 259 10.30 7.43 -6.27
C THR A 259 10.88 8.06 -7.53
N LEU A 260 11.33 7.25 -8.50
CA LEU A 260 11.82 7.70 -9.79
C LEU A 260 10.73 8.37 -10.62
N PHE A 261 9.50 7.84 -10.61
CA PHE A 261 8.36 8.51 -11.22
C PHE A 261 8.16 9.92 -10.65
N ASN A 262 8.13 10.09 -9.32
CA ASN A 262 7.97 11.40 -8.70
C ASN A 262 9.15 12.33 -9.00
N LEU A 263 10.39 11.80 -9.01
CA LEU A 263 11.57 12.59 -9.35
C LEU A 263 11.55 13.04 -10.81
N SER A 264 11.22 12.15 -11.75
CA SER A 264 11.07 12.51 -13.18
C SER A 264 10.04 13.63 -13.35
N TYR A 265 8.90 13.51 -12.69
CA TYR A 265 7.84 14.53 -12.72
C TYR A 265 8.32 15.88 -12.18
N VAL A 266 8.95 15.91 -11.01
CA VAL A 266 9.45 17.15 -10.39
C VAL A 266 10.58 17.77 -11.22
N MET A 267 11.50 16.98 -11.75
CA MET A 267 12.56 17.46 -12.63
C MET A 267 12.03 18.06 -13.93
N ALA A 268 10.98 17.45 -14.50
CA ALA A 268 10.30 17.99 -15.69
C ALA A 268 9.63 19.35 -15.40
N LYS A 269 8.96 19.51 -14.23
CA LYS A 269 8.42 20.80 -13.78
C LYS A 269 9.50 21.85 -13.57
N LEU A 270 10.68 21.47 -13.07
CA LEU A 270 11.87 22.33 -12.93
C LEU A 270 12.53 22.66 -14.26
N ARG A 271 12.05 22.10 -15.38
CA ARG A 271 12.68 22.19 -16.72
C ARG A 271 14.10 21.62 -16.81
N LYS A 272 14.46 20.74 -15.88
CA LYS A 272 15.72 19.98 -15.88
C LYS A 272 15.50 18.68 -16.66
N LEU A 273 15.25 18.84 -18.00
CA LEU A 273 14.75 17.75 -18.85
C LEU A 273 15.69 16.54 -18.92
N GLY A 274 17.02 16.74 -18.94
CA GLY A 274 17.98 15.63 -18.90
C GLY A 274 17.84 14.78 -17.63
N ASN A 275 17.76 15.42 -16.45
CA ASN A 275 17.55 14.70 -15.20
C ASN A 275 16.17 14.03 -15.13
N ALA A 276 15.16 14.62 -15.76
CA ALA A 276 13.83 14.03 -15.84
C ALA A 276 13.83 12.75 -16.71
N GLU A 277 14.56 12.79 -17.83
CA GLU A 277 14.72 11.66 -18.74
C GLU A 277 15.53 10.53 -18.11
N ASP A 278 16.63 10.84 -17.41
CA ASP A 278 17.42 9.84 -16.68
C ASP A 278 16.55 9.11 -15.65
N ALA A 279 15.78 9.84 -14.84
CA ALA A 279 14.88 9.26 -13.84
C ALA A 279 13.74 8.46 -14.50
N TYR A 280 13.22 8.91 -15.64
CA TYR A 280 12.22 8.18 -16.42
C TYR A 280 12.78 6.84 -16.93
N LEU A 281 13.96 6.84 -17.54
CA LEU A 281 14.58 5.64 -18.13
C LEU A 281 14.88 4.60 -17.05
N GLU A 282 15.52 5.00 -15.95
CA GLU A 282 15.81 4.11 -14.82
C GLU A 282 14.51 3.57 -14.22
N GLY A 283 13.51 4.43 -13.99
CA GLY A 283 12.22 4.03 -13.44
C GLY A 283 11.46 3.06 -14.34
N LYS A 284 11.52 3.27 -15.65
CA LYS A 284 10.91 2.40 -16.66
C LYS A 284 11.54 1.02 -16.65
N GLU A 285 12.87 0.92 -16.70
CA GLU A 285 13.59 -0.35 -16.68
C GLU A 285 13.22 -1.19 -15.45
N ILE A 286 13.23 -0.56 -14.27
CA ILE A 286 12.89 -1.26 -13.02
C ILE A 286 11.41 -1.65 -13.00
N ALA A 287 10.50 -0.80 -13.49
CA ALA A 287 9.07 -1.09 -13.53
C ALA A 287 8.74 -2.23 -14.50
N GLU A 288 9.41 -2.31 -15.65
CA GLU A 288 9.30 -3.41 -16.61
C GLU A 288 9.79 -4.73 -16.00
N ASN A 289 10.97 -4.75 -15.40
CA ASN A 289 11.55 -5.93 -14.76
C ASN A 289 10.66 -6.46 -13.62
N ASN A 290 10.05 -5.58 -12.85
CA ASN A 290 9.17 -5.90 -11.73
C ASN A 290 7.69 -6.11 -12.17
N ARG A 291 7.37 -5.99 -13.45
CA ARG A 291 5.99 -6.04 -13.99
C ARG A 291 5.05 -5.05 -13.31
N ASN A 292 5.57 -3.89 -12.90
CA ASN A 292 4.78 -2.83 -12.25
C ASN A 292 4.12 -1.93 -13.30
N LEU A 293 3.05 -2.43 -13.92
CA LEU A 293 2.38 -1.76 -15.03
C LEU A 293 1.80 -0.39 -14.65
N ASP A 294 1.34 -0.22 -13.41
CA ASP A 294 0.78 1.06 -12.94
C ASP A 294 1.82 2.19 -13.00
N ILE A 295 3.02 1.91 -12.50
CA ILE A 295 4.10 2.92 -12.51
C ILE A 295 4.64 3.12 -13.92
N LEU A 296 4.74 2.03 -14.70
CA LEU A 296 5.17 2.11 -16.09
C LEU A 296 4.28 3.08 -16.89
N VAL A 297 2.95 2.92 -16.81
CA VAL A 297 2.00 3.78 -17.52
C VAL A 297 2.05 5.24 -17.03
N LYS A 298 2.26 5.45 -15.72
CA LYS A 298 2.46 6.81 -15.17
C LYS A 298 3.75 7.46 -15.68
N LEU A 299 4.83 6.69 -15.80
CA LEU A 299 6.09 7.16 -16.41
C LEU A 299 5.90 7.52 -17.89
N GLU A 300 5.20 6.68 -18.67
CA GLU A 300 4.89 6.97 -20.07
C GLU A 300 4.03 8.25 -20.21
N MET A 301 3.07 8.45 -19.31
CA MET A 301 2.30 9.68 -19.27
C MET A 301 3.16 10.92 -19.02
N ILE A 302 4.12 10.87 -18.06
CA ILE A 302 5.06 11.97 -17.80
C ILE A 302 5.94 12.23 -19.02
N LYS A 303 6.42 11.18 -19.67
CA LYS A 303 7.16 11.30 -20.94
C LYS A 303 6.33 12.03 -21.99
N GLY A 304 5.10 11.57 -22.23
CA GLY A 304 4.19 12.18 -23.20
C GLY A 304 3.86 13.64 -22.87
N LEU A 305 3.74 13.99 -21.59
CA LEU A 305 3.35 15.33 -21.16
C LEU A 305 4.51 16.35 -21.19
N TYR A 306 5.71 15.93 -20.78
CA TYR A 306 6.83 16.85 -20.51
C TYR A 306 8.06 16.64 -21.40
N LEU A 307 8.38 15.40 -21.80
CA LEU A 307 9.61 15.09 -22.52
C LEU A 307 9.42 15.10 -24.04
N SER A 308 8.42 14.39 -24.55
CA SER A 308 8.17 14.28 -26.00
C SER A 308 7.00 15.12 -26.50
N PHE A 309 6.10 15.56 -25.61
CA PHE A 309 4.82 16.18 -25.95
C PHE A 309 3.99 15.35 -26.94
N ASP A 310 3.66 14.14 -26.52
CA ASP A 310 2.93 13.15 -27.32
C ASP A 310 1.54 12.91 -26.69
N LEU A 311 0.49 13.43 -27.35
CA LEU A 311 -0.90 13.32 -26.87
C LEU A 311 -1.44 11.90 -26.98
N ASP A 312 -0.98 11.12 -27.95
CA ASP A 312 -1.45 9.76 -28.13
C ASP A 312 -0.93 8.86 -27.00
N LEU A 313 0.34 9.04 -26.61
CA LEU A 313 0.91 8.36 -25.44
C LEU A 313 0.18 8.70 -24.15
N ILE A 314 -0.25 9.96 -23.98
CA ILE A 314 -1.07 10.37 -22.83
C ILE A 314 -2.45 9.69 -22.89
N ARG A 315 -3.12 9.68 -24.04
CA ARG A 315 -4.44 9.03 -24.21
C ARG A 315 -4.37 7.52 -23.95
N ASP A 316 -3.33 6.85 -24.42
CA ASP A 316 -3.09 5.44 -24.14
C ASP A 316 -2.92 5.17 -22.65
N SER A 317 -2.24 6.07 -21.91
CA SER A 317 -2.12 5.98 -20.45
C SER A 317 -3.50 6.08 -19.78
N PHE A 318 -4.35 7.02 -20.19
CA PHE A 318 -5.71 7.17 -19.65
C PHE A 318 -6.65 6.02 -20.05
N LYS A 319 -6.44 5.42 -21.21
CA LYS A 319 -7.15 4.20 -21.62
C LYS A 319 -6.81 3.06 -20.65
N PHE A 320 -5.53 2.84 -20.37
CA PHE A 320 -5.09 1.85 -19.38
C PHE A 320 -5.70 2.12 -17.99
N PHE A 321 -5.66 3.35 -17.50
CA PHE A 321 -6.27 3.69 -16.20
C PHE A 321 -7.76 3.34 -16.16
N ARG A 322 -8.50 3.61 -17.24
CA ARG A 322 -9.93 3.32 -17.34
C ARG A 322 -10.21 1.82 -17.33
N GLU A 323 -9.47 1.04 -18.13
CA GLU A 323 -9.62 -0.41 -18.25
C GLU A 323 -9.29 -1.13 -16.94
N ASN A 324 -8.44 -0.54 -16.10
CA ASN A 324 -8.04 -1.09 -14.80
C ASN A 324 -8.75 -0.42 -13.61
N GLY A 325 -9.78 0.39 -13.84
CA GLY A 325 -10.57 1.02 -12.76
C GLY A 325 -9.79 2.02 -11.91
N MET A 326 -8.68 2.59 -12.42
CA MET A 326 -7.80 3.51 -11.70
C MET A 326 -8.37 4.93 -11.70
N TYR A 327 -9.61 5.08 -11.19
CA TYR A 327 -10.32 6.36 -11.22
C TYR A 327 -9.65 7.46 -10.41
N ALA A 328 -8.95 7.10 -9.32
CA ALA A 328 -8.17 8.03 -8.52
C ALA A 328 -7.05 8.70 -9.37
N ASP A 329 -6.30 7.89 -10.12
CA ASP A 329 -5.26 8.38 -11.02
C ASP A 329 -5.84 9.19 -12.19
N MET A 330 -6.98 8.77 -12.74
CA MET A 330 -7.67 9.54 -13.79
C MET A 330 -8.14 10.93 -13.31
N GLU A 331 -8.62 11.04 -12.07
CA GLU A 331 -8.99 12.33 -11.49
C GLU A 331 -7.78 13.24 -11.34
N ASP A 332 -6.71 12.76 -10.68
CA ASP A 332 -5.53 13.56 -10.37
C ASP A 332 -4.76 13.97 -11.63
N TYR A 333 -4.42 12.99 -12.47
CA TYR A 333 -3.63 13.26 -13.67
C TYR A 333 -4.44 13.94 -14.77
N GLY A 334 -5.75 13.74 -14.81
CA GLY A 334 -6.62 14.45 -15.75
C GLY A 334 -6.57 15.96 -15.55
N VAL A 335 -6.62 16.43 -14.30
CA VAL A 335 -6.44 17.85 -13.98
C VAL A 335 -5.04 18.35 -14.38
N ILE A 336 -3.98 17.61 -14.00
CA ILE A 336 -2.59 17.98 -14.30
C ILE A 336 -2.37 18.10 -15.82
N VAL A 337 -2.81 17.12 -16.60
CA VAL A 337 -2.69 17.14 -18.06
C VAL A 337 -3.44 18.32 -18.64
N ALA A 338 -4.70 18.53 -18.20
CA ALA A 338 -5.52 19.64 -18.68
C ALA A 338 -4.90 21.02 -18.40
N GLU A 339 -4.31 21.21 -17.21
CA GLU A 339 -3.61 22.47 -16.87
C GLU A 339 -2.37 22.70 -17.74
N VAL A 340 -1.56 21.65 -18.00
CA VAL A 340 -0.39 21.77 -18.88
C VAL A 340 -0.81 22.08 -20.30
N LEU A 341 -1.87 21.44 -20.82
CA LEU A 341 -2.40 21.69 -22.16
C LEU A 341 -3.00 23.10 -22.28
N THR A 342 -3.68 23.57 -21.22
CA THR A 342 -4.20 24.96 -21.17
C THR A 342 -3.06 25.98 -21.26
N LYS A 343 -1.96 25.78 -20.51
CA LYS A 343 -0.76 26.62 -20.58
C LYS A 343 -0.07 26.59 -21.95
N ARG A 344 -0.31 25.54 -22.74
CA ARG A 344 0.18 25.37 -24.12
C ARG A 344 -0.85 25.79 -25.19
N GLU A 345 -1.93 26.44 -24.79
CA GLU A 345 -3.02 26.92 -25.67
C GLU A 345 -3.76 25.78 -26.43
N LYS A 346 -3.64 24.52 -25.96
CA LYS A 346 -4.35 23.35 -26.51
C LYS A 346 -5.72 23.16 -25.82
N ILE A 347 -6.59 24.12 -25.97
CA ILE A 347 -7.83 24.25 -25.17
C ILE A 347 -8.79 23.08 -25.39
N TYR A 348 -8.96 22.59 -26.64
CA TYR A 348 -9.85 21.45 -26.90
C TYR A 348 -9.36 20.15 -26.26
N ASP A 349 -8.05 19.89 -26.35
CA ASP A 349 -7.45 18.75 -25.71
C ASP A 349 -7.51 18.88 -24.18
N ALA A 350 -7.29 20.08 -23.62
CA ALA A 350 -7.43 20.33 -22.18
C ALA A 350 -8.86 20.03 -21.68
N LEU A 351 -9.89 20.41 -22.45
CA LEU A 351 -11.30 20.15 -22.11
C LEU A 351 -11.60 18.64 -22.06
N GLU A 352 -10.99 17.85 -22.96
CA GLU A 352 -11.10 16.38 -22.94
C GLU A 352 -10.64 15.82 -21.57
N PHE A 353 -9.46 16.24 -21.09
CA PHE A 353 -8.89 15.72 -19.83
C PHE A 353 -9.61 16.25 -18.58
N TYR A 354 -10.09 17.50 -18.57
CA TYR A 354 -10.98 17.98 -17.50
C TYR A 354 -12.26 17.14 -17.41
N ARG A 355 -12.83 16.75 -18.56
CA ARG A 355 -14.02 15.89 -18.58
C ARG A 355 -13.72 14.49 -18.05
N ILE A 356 -12.56 13.92 -18.43
CA ILE A 356 -12.11 12.63 -17.91
C ILE A 356 -11.97 12.68 -16.38
N ALA A 357 -11.33 13.72 -15.84
CA ALA A 357 -11.18 13.92 -14.40
C ALA A 357 -12.52 14.03 -13.68
N TYR A 358 -13.46 14.81 -14.25
CA TYR A 358 -14.81 14.97 -13.70
C TYR A 358 -15.60 13.65 -13.68
N ASP A 359 -15.53 12.88 -14.76
CA ASP A 359 -16.21 11.58 -14.85
C ASP A 359 -15.59 10.56 -13.88
N ALA A 360 -14.27 10.57 -13.72
CA ALA A 360 -13.58 9.75 -12.74
C ALA A 360 -14.01 10.08 -11.31
N ARG A 361 -14.09 11.36 -10.95
CA ARG A 361 -14.62 11.82 -9.66
C ARG A 361 -16.03 11.31 -9.38
N ARG A 362 -16.90 11.33 -10.39
CA ARG A 362 -18.26 10.77 -10.27
C ARG A 362 -18.26 9.27 -9.98
N GLN A 363 -17.35 8.51 -10.60
CA GLN A 363 -17.21 7.07 -10.32
C GLN A 363 -16.72 6.82 -8.89
N ILE A 364 -15.74 7.60 -8.41
CA ILE A 364 -15.26 7.53 -7.02
C ILE A 364 -16.39 7.79 -6.03
N GLN A 365 -17.21 8.82 -6.27
CA GLN A 365 -18.35 9.15 -5.40
C GLN A 365 -19.43 8.04 -5.40
N ARG A 366 -19.74 7.47 -6.58
CA ARG A 366 -20.73 6.37 -6.69
C ARG A 366 -20.26 5.10 -5.98
N SER A 367 -18.97 4.76 -6.05
CA SER A 367 -18.43 3.59 -5.35
C SER A 367 -18.53 3.73 -3.83
N GLY A 368 -18.54 4.95 -3.29
CA GLY A 368 -18.79 5.22 -1.87
C GLY A 368 -20.23 4.93 -1.42
N ILE A 369 -21.23 5.22 -2.27
CA ILE A 369 -22.66 5.10 -1.94
C ILE A 369 -23.16 3.64 -2.05
N VAL A 370 -22.68 2.86 -3.01
CA VAL A 370 -23.03 1.44 -3.18
C VAL A 370 -22.65 0.59 -1.94
N ASN A 371 -21.92 1.18 -1.03
CA ASN A 371 -21.41 0.53 0.17
C ASN A 371 -22.23 0.79 1.45
N GLU A 372 -23.35 1.53 1.36
CA GLU A 372 -24.26 1.81 2.50
C GLU A 372 -25.53 0.96 2.50
N GLY A 373 -25.65 -0.04 1.60
CA GLY A 373 -26.81 -0.91 1.46
C GLY A 373 -26.60 -2.34 2.02
#